data_37a18e664c7378195489d4153c70987b
#
_entry.id   37a18e664c7378195489d4153c70987b
#
_cell.length_a   1.000
_cell.length_b   1.000
_cell.length_c   1.000
_cell.angle_alpha   90.00
_cell.angle_beta   90.00
_cell.angle_gamma   90.00
#
_symmetry.space_group_name_H-M   'P 1'
#
loop_
_entity.id
_entity.type
_entity.pdbx_description
1 polymer ?
#
loop_
_entity_poly.entity_id
_entity_poly.type
_entity_poly.pdbx_seq_one_letter_code
_entity_poly.pdbx_strand_id
1 'polypeptide(L)'
;LGAEAAIEVTFRADFTAQFDQAGLMLRAGPEAWLKTGVELTDGTLFASVVVTNTMSDWSVAPLPANAAGHALTFRASRKGDGVTVRYRVHEEPHWHLLRVAYVPPQLELMAGPMCCSPTREGLSVRFEPVCVGPPDASLHEE
;
A
#
# COMPACT_ATOMS: atom_id res chain seq x y z
N LEU A 1 6.13 -12.61 3.75
CA LEU A 1 7.09 -11.53 4.03
C LEU A 1 7.83 -11.82 5.33
N GLY A 2 9.15 -11.87 5.26
CA GLY A 2 9.98 -12.13 6.43
C GLY A 2 9.85 -11.07 7.53
N ALA A 3 10.34 -11.39 8.73
CA ALA A 3 10.25 -10.52 9.90
C ALA A 3 11.04 -9.21 9.76
N GLU A 4 12.09 -9.23 8.93
CA GLU A 4 12.88 -8.05 8.58
C GLU A 4 13.04 -7.99 7.07
N ALA A 5 12.01 -7.47 6.39
CA ALA A 5 11.97 -7.38 4.94
C ALA A 5 11.04 -6.25 4.50
N ALA A 6 11.26 -5.79 3.29
CA ALA A 6 10.37 -4.83 2.64
C ALA A 6 9.89 -5.36 1.31
N ILE A 7 8.71 -4.94 0.92
CA ILE A 7 8.08 -5.24 -0.36
C ILE A 7 7.61 -3.95 -1.03
N GLU A 8 7.85 -3.86 -2.34
CA GLU A 8 7.37 -2.76 -3.17
C GLU A 8 6.51 -3.29 -4.29
N VAL A 9 5.42 -2.59 -4.55
CA VAL A 9 4.59 -2.77 -5.73
C VAL A 9 4.48 -1.46 -6.49
N THR A 10 4.65 -1.51 -7.80
CA THR A 10 4.47 -0.38 -8.71
C THR A 10 3.39 -0.72 -9.71
N PHE A 11 2.46 0.19 -9.93
CA PHE A 11 1.31 -0.09 -10.78
C PHE A 11 0.80 1.16 -11.49
N ARG A 12 0.01 0.92 -12.53
CA ARG A 12 -0.80 1.92 -13.25
C ARG A 12 -2.20 1.40 -13.47
N ALA A 13 -3.18 2.28 -13.36
CA ALA A 13 -4.55 1.98 -13.71
C ALA A 13 -5.32 3.27 -14.00
N ASP A 14 -6.43 3.13 -14.72
CA ASP A 14 -7.43 4.17 -14.87
C ASP A 14 -8.50 3.97 -13.80
N PHE A 15 -8.36 4.70 -12.71
CA PHE A 15 -9.33 4.70 -11.62
C PHE A 15 -10.48 5.63 -11.99
N THR A 16 -11.65 5.08 -12.26
CA THR A 16 -12.80 5.84 -12.80
C THR A 16 -14.08 5.68 -11.99
N ALA A 17 -14.24 4.56 -11.30
CA ALA A 17 -15.45 4.31 -10.50
C ALA A 17 -15.16 4.45 -9.01
N GLN A 18 -16.19 4.79 -8.27
CA GLN A 18 -16.13 4.94 -6.81
C GLN A 18 -15.52 3.69 -6.16
N PHE A 19 -14.52 3.90 -5.34
CA PHE A 19 -13.78 2.88 -4.59
C PHE A 19 -12.91 1.94 -5.44
N ASP A 20 -12.59 2.30 -6.69
CA ASP A 20 -11.51 1.62 -7.42
C ASP A 20 -10.21 1.70 -6.62
N GLN A 21 -9.54 0.56 -6.43
CA GLN A 21 -8.36 0.45 -5.59
C GLN A 21 -7.29 -0.43 -6.23
N ALA A 22 -6.04 -0.07 -5.99
CA ALA A 22 -4.89 -0.93 -6.28
C ALA A 22 -3.74 -0.63 -5.32
N GLY A 23 -2.94 -1.63 -5.03
CA GLY A 23 -1.79 -1.48 -4.16
C GLY A 23 -1.23 -2.79 -3.66
N LEU A 24 -1.03 -2.86 -2.37
CA LEU A 24 -0.29 -3.89 -1.65
C LEU A 24 -1.13 -4.44 -0.50
N MET A 25 -1.10 -5.77 -0.35
CA MET A 25 -1.73 -6.46 0.77
C MET A 25 -0.70 -7.28 1.52
N LEU A 26 -0.69 -7.15 2.86
CA LEU A 26 -0.01 -8.04 3.78
C LEU A 26 -1.08 -8.75 4.61
N ARG A 27 -1.05 -10.09 4.65
CA ARG A 27 -2.14 -10.83 5.27
C ARG A 27 -1.63 -12.04 6.05
N ALA A 28 -2.04 -12.15 7.30
CA ALA A 28 -1.84 -13.33 8.13
C ALA A 28 -3.10 -14.18 8.26
N GLY A 29 -4.26 -13.57 8.13
CA GLY A 29 -5.55 -14.26 8.24
C GLY A 29 -6.72 -13.29 8.02
N PRO A 30 -7.97 -13.76 8.17
CA PRO A 30 -9.15 -12.94 7.89
C PRO A 30 -9.31 -11.73 8.82
N GLU A 31 -8.70 -11.78 10.01
CA GLU A 31 -8.76 -10.71 11.01
C GLU A 31 -7.39 -10.07 11.29
N ALA A 32 -6.38 -10.36 10.47
CA ALA A 32 -5.03 -9.83 10.63
C ALA A 32 -4.42 -9.54 9.27
N TRP A 33 -4.51 -8.29 8.82
CA TRP A 33 -3.99 -7.85 7.53
C TRP A 33 -3.79 -6.33 7.48
N LEU A 34 -2.96 -5.91 6.54
CA LEU A 34 -2.75 -4.52 6.19
C LEU A 34 -2.92 -4.37 4.68
N LYS A 35 -3.74 -3.42 4.29
CA LYS A 35 -3.94 -3.06 2.88
C LYS A 35 -3.54 -1.60 2.69
N THR A 36 -2.73 -1.32 1.69
CA THR A 36 -2.33 0.03 1.34
C THR A 36 -2.27 0.20 -0.17
N GLY A 37 -2.58 1.38 -0.63
CA GLY A 37 -2.59 1.68 -2.06
C GLY A 37 -3.41 2.92 -2.39
N VAL A 38 -3.76 3.03 -3.64
CA VAL A 38 -4.63 4.09 -4.15
C VAL A 38 -6.09 3.69 -3.99
N GLU A 39 -6.90 4.64 -3.58
CA GLU A 39 -8.36 4.51 -3.54
C GLU A 39 -8.98 5.76 -4.17
N LEU A 40 -9.86 5.54 -5.14
CA LEU A 40 -10.66 6.63 -5.71
C LEU A 40 -11.93 6.81 -4.87
N THR A 41 -12.06 7.98 -4.24
CA THR A 41 -13.24 8.31 -3.43
C THR A 41 -13.72 9.70 -3.81
N ASP A 42 -14.99 9.81 -4.19
CA ASP A 42 -15.63 11.09 -4.52
C ASP A 42 -14.83 11.90 -5.57
N GLY A 43 -14.29 11.21 -6.57
CA GLY A 43 -13.53 11.82 -7.66
C GLY A 43 -12.09 12.19 -7.32
N THR A 44 -11.61 11.92 -6.14
CA THR A 44 -10.24 12.20 -5.69
C THR A 44 -9.48 10.91 -5.41
N LEU A 45 -8.22 10.86 -5.87
CA LEU A 45 -7.31 9.76 -5.54
C LEU A 45 -6.68 9.99 -4.18
N PHE A 46 -6.79 8.99 -3.32
CA PHE A 46 -6.17 8.99 -1.99
C PHE A 46 -5.12 7.88 -1.88
N ALA A 47 -4.07 8.15 -1.12
CA ALA A 47 -3.25 7.11 -0.53
C ALA A 47 -3.98 6.60 0.72
N SER A 48 -4.22 5.30 0.78
CA SER A 48 -5.04 4.66 1.81
C SER A 48 -4.26 3.59 2.55
N VAL A 49 -4.49 3.48 3.84
CA VAL A 49 -4.04 2.35 4.66
C VAL A 49 -5.19 1.86 5.51
N VAL A 50 -5.43 0.56 5.47
CA VAL A 50 -6.32 -0.13 6.40
C VAL A 50 -5.49 -1.17 7.16
N VAL A 51 -5.51 -1.09 8.46
CA VAL A 51 -4.89 -2.08 9.34
C VAL A 51 -5.99 -2.80 10.09
N THR A 52 -6.04 -4.12 9.93
CA THR A 52 -6.99 -4.97 10.63
C THR A 52 -6.25 -5.88 11.59
N ASN A 53 -6.59 -5.75 12.85
CA ASN A 53 -6.20 -6.64 13.93
C ASN A 53 -7.45 -6.87 14.78
N THR A 54 -8.28 -7.83 14.37
CA THR A 54 -9.66 -8.04 14.81
C THR A 54 -10.56 -6.86 14.41
N MET A 55 -10.18 -5.65 14.79
CA MET A 55 -10.83 -4.39 14.43
C MET A 55 -10.04 -3.69 13.31
N SER A 56 -10.75 -3.02 12.42
CA SER A 56 -10.13 -2.27 11.31
C SER A 56 -9.93 -0.81 11.67
N ASP A 57 -8.78 -0.29 11.28
CA ASP A 57 -8.35 1.09 11.44
C ASP A 57 -7.97 1.63 10.06
N TRP A 58 -8.60 2.70 9.62
CA TRP A 58 -8.46 3.24 8.27
C TRP A 58 -8.02 4.70 8.29
N SER A 59 -7.07 5.03 7.41
CA SER A 59 -6.61 6.40 7.18
C SER A 59 -6.38 6.66 5.71
N VAL A 60 -6.58 7.91 5.29
CA VAL A 60 -6.35 8.38 3.92
C VAL A 60 -5.63 9.70 3.91
N ALA A 61 -4.86 9.93 2.86
CA ALA A 61 -4.24 11.21 2.54
C ALA A 61 -4.44 11.50 1.05
N PRO A 62 -4.87 12.73 0.68
CA PRO A 62 -5.07 13.05 -0.73
C PRO A 62 -3.77 12.94 -1.51
N LEU A 63 -3.82 12.33 -2.69
CA LEU A 63 -2.72 12.34 -3.64
C LEU A 63 -2.72 13.63 -4.45
N PRO A 64 -1.55 14.09 -4.92
CA PRO A 64 -1.50 15.25 -5.80
C PRO A 64 -2.21 14.95 -7.13
N ALA A 65 -2.69 16.01 -7.81
CA ALA A 65 -3.43 15.89 -9.06
C ALA A 65 -2.64 15.17 -10.16
N ASN A 66 -1.29 15.27 -10.13
CA ASN A 66 -0.42 14.59 -11.10
C ASN A 66 -0.28 13.07 -10.84
N ALA A 67 -0.90 12.54 -9.80
CA ALA A 67 -0.91 11.09 -9.57
C ALA A 67 -1.77 10.34 -10.60
N ALA A 68 -2.79 10.99 -11.13
CA ALA A 68 -3.66 10.39 -12.14
C ALA A 68 -2.88 10.07 -13.42
N GLY A 69 -3.01 8.84 -13.90
CA GLY A 69 -2.36 8.38 -15.14
C GLY A 69 -0.87 8.08 -15.02
N HIS A 70 -0.26 8.24 -13.86
CA HIS A 70 1.15 7.92 -13.62
C HIS A 70 1.31 6.64 -12.81
N ALA A 71 2.52 6.06 -12.86
CA ALA A 71 2.87 4.95 -12.01
C ALA A 71 2.93 5.38 -10.55
N LEU A 72 2.46 4.52 -9.68
CA LEU A 72 2.45 4.71 -8.24
C LEU A 72 3.17 3.54 -7.58
N THR A 73 4.02 3.81 -6.63
CA THR A 73 4.75 2.78 -5.88
C THR A 73 4.39 2.87 -4.41
N PHE A 74 4.00 1.74 -3.85
CA PHE A 74 3.76 1.57 -2.42
C PHE A 74 4.78 0.59 -1.86
N ARG A 75 5.31 0.93 -0.70
CA ARG A 75 6.32 0.15 -0.01
C ARG A 75 5.89 -0.12 1.42
N ALA A 76 6.01 -1.38 1.85
CA ALA A 76 5.83 -1.78 3.24
C ALA A 76 7.15 -2.39 3.74
N SER A 77 7.71 -1.79 4.78
CA SER A 77 8.93 -2.24 5.43
C SER A 77 8.59 -2.79 6.81
N ARG A 78 8.84 -4.10 7.00
CA ARG A 78 8.56 -4.80 8.27
C ARG A 78 9.83 -4.94 9.07
N LYS A 79 9.79 -4.45 10.32
CA LYS A 79 10.88 -4.61 11.28
C LYS A 79 10.33 -4.62 12.71
N GLY A 80 10.65 -5.65 13.49
CA GLY A 80 10.10 -5.80 14.83
C GLY A 80 8.57 -5.92 14.81
N ASP A 81 7.90 -5.10 15.59
CA ASP A 81 6.44 -5.03 15.69
C ASP A 81 5.82 -3.91 14.83
N GLY A 82 6.62 -3.35 13.92
CA GLY A 82 6.21 -2.24 13.06
C GLY A 82 6.25 -2.56 11.58
N VAL A 83 5.29 -2.04 10.86
CA VAL A 83 5.31 -1.95 9.41
C VAL A 83 5.24 -0.49 9.03
N THR A 84 6.28 0.01 8.37
CA THR A 84 6.33 1.37 7.85
C THR A 84 5.86 1.37 6.42
N VAL A 85 4.84 2.16 6.14
CA VAL A 85 4.25 2.29 4.81
C VAL A 85 4.65 3.61 4.20
N ARG A 86 5.20 3.55 2.99
CA ARG A 86 5.59 4.71 2.18
C ARG A 86 5.01 4.61 0.79
N TYR A 87 4.86 5.74 0.12
CA TYR A 87 4.51 5.78 -1.29
C TYR A 87 5.29 6.86 -2.02
N ARG A 88 5.36 6.74 -3.33
CA ARG A 88 5.81 7.81 -4.23
C ARG A 88 5.06 7.76 -5.54
N VAL A 89 4.90 8.93 -6.16
CA VAL A 89 4.25 9.11 -7.45
C VAL A 89 5.32 9.12 -8.54
N HIS A 90 5.12 8.30 -9.56
CA HIS A 90 6.02 8.22 -10.72
C HIS A 90 7.49 8.03 -10.31
N GLU A 91 8.40 8.90 -10.78
CA GLU A 91 9.84 8.83 -10.50
C GLU A 91 10.27 9.87 -9.46
N GLU A 92 9.41 10.22 -8.52
CA GLU A 92 9.80 11.11 -7.42
C GLU A 92 11.04 10.56 -6.70
N PRO A 93 12.05 11.40 -6.40
CA PRO A 93 13.24 10.92 -5.71
C PRO A 93 12.99 10.60 -4.23
N HIS A 94 11.95 11.19 -3.63
CA HIS A 94 11.64 11.05 -2.21
C HIS A 94 10.39 10.22 -1.98
N TRP A 95 10.43 9.42 -0.92
CA TRP A 95 9.29 8.68 -0.41
C TRP A 95 8.47 9.55 0.53
N HIS A 96 7.16 9.41 0.47
CA HIS A 96 6.25 9.99 1.44
C HIS A 96 5.93 8.94 2.51
N LEU A 97 6.17 9.28 3.78
CA LEU A 97 5.75 8.45 4.90
C LEU A 97 4.24 8.53 5.05
N LEU A 98 3.56 7.39 4.99
CA LEU A 98 2.11 7.32 5.07
C LEU A 98 1.63 6.82 6.42
N ARG A 99 2.28 5.77 6.94
CA ARG A 99 1.85 5.14 8.20
C ARG A 99 2.98 4.37 8.84
N VAL A 100 3.01 4.34 10.16
CA VAL A 100 3.71 3.34 10.93
C VAL A 100 2.66 2.53 11.68
N ALA A 101 2.50 1.27 11.31
CA ALA A 101 1.47 0.40 11.84
C ALA A 101 2.06 -0.62 12.79
N TYR A 102 1.35 -0.90 13.88
CA TYR A 102 1.64 -2.05 14.71
C TYR A 102 1.17 -3.33 14.01
N VAL A 103 2.08 -4.28 13.87
CA VAL A 103 1.76 -5.62 13.38
C VAL A 103 2.48 -6.61 14.30
N PRO A 104 1.77 -7.51 14.98
CA PRO A 104 2.40 -8.45 15.89
C PRO A 104 3.54 -9.20 15.22
N PRO A 105 4.75 -9.22 15.83
CA PRO A 105 5.94 -9.76 15.18
C PRO A 105 5.91 -11.27 14.92
N GLN A 106 5.07 -12.00 15.64
CA GLN A 106 4.91 -13.45 15.47
C GLN A 106 4.04 -13.85 14.27
N LEU A 107 3.33 -12.90 13.64
CA LEU A 107 2.47 -13.21 12.51
C LEU A 107 3.30 -13.55 11.26
N GLU A 108 2.92 -14.64 10.61
CA GLU A 108 3.40 -14.97 9.27
C GLU A 108 2.59 -14.21 8.23
N LEU A 109 3.22 -13.29 7.53
CA LEU A 109 2.55 -12.46 6.54
C LEU A 109 2.81 -12.98 5.12
N MET A 110 1.73 -13.23 4.40
CA MET A 110 1.76 -13.27 2.94
C MET A 110 1.66 -11.84 2.43
N ALA A 111 2.41 -11.51 1.38
CA ALA A 111 2.44 -10.18 0.82
C ALA A 111 2.41 -10.22 -0.70
N GLY A 112 1.70 -9.28 -1.30
CA GLY A 112 1.62 -9.20 -2.76
C GLY A 112 0.74 -8.05 -3.23
N PRO A 113 0.63 -7.89 -4.56
CA PRO A 113 -0.24 -6.89 -5.16
C PRO A 113 -1.71 -7.16 -4.87
N MET A 114 -2.49 -6.08 -4.84
CA MET A 114 -3.93 -6.10 -4.58
C MET A 114 -4.63 -5.13 -5.53
N CYS A 115 -5.79 -5.51 -6.01
CA CYS A 115 -6.73 -4.59 -6.65
C CYS A 115 -8.16 -4.94 -6.26
N CYS A 116 -9.02 -3.92 -6.29
CA CYS A 116 -10.41 -4.05 -5.85
C CYS A 116 -11.27 -3.03 -6.60
N SER A 117 -12.44 -3.47 -7.05
CA SER A 117 -13.43 -2.59 -7.67
C SER A 117 -14.83 -2.95 -7.17
N PRO A 118 -15.22 -2.46 -5.99
CA PRO A 118 -16.45 -2.92 -5.32
C PRO A 118 -17.73 -2.43 -6.00
N THR A 119 -17.67 -1.40 -6.87
CA THR A 119 -18.86 -0.81 -7.49
C THR A 119 -18.99 -1.10 -8.98
N ARG A 120 -18.03 -1.80 -9.58
CA ARG A 120 -18.05 -2.11 -11.02
C ARG A 120 -17.22 -3.33 -11.37
N GLU A 121 -17.44 -3.85 -12.57
CA GLU A 121 -16.54 -4.80 -13.23
C GLU A 121 -15.57 -4.06 -14.16
N GLY A 122 -14.48 -4.72 -14.55
CA GLY A 122 -13.60 -4.27 -15.61
C GLY A 122 -12.46 -3.36 -15.22
N LEU A 123 -12.18 -3.16 -13.92
CA LEU A 123 -10.93 -2.51 -13.49
C LEU A 123 -9.75 -3.37 -13.94
N SER A 124 -8.84 -2.77 -14.69
CA SER A 124 -7.59 -3.39 -15.10
C SER A 124 -6.42 -2.62 -14.50
N VAL A 125 -5.54 -3.32 -13.80
CA VAL A 125 -4.36 -2.75 -13.17
C VAL A 125 -3.13 -3.43 -13.74
N ARG A 126 -2.18 -2.63 -14.20
CA ARG A 126 -0.88 -3.14 -14.65
C ARG A 126 0.12 -3.01 -13.53
N PHE A 127 0.58 -4.14 -13.03
CA PHE A 127 1.65 -4.22 -12.04
C PHE A 127 3.00 -4.48 -12.70
N GLU A 128 4.03 -3.77 -12.24
CA GLU A 128 5.41 -4.15 -12.51
C GLU A 128 5.81 -5.35 -11.63
N PRO A 129 6.94 -6.04 -11.92
CA PRO A 129 7.43 -7.11 -11.06
C PRO A 129 7.57 -6.63 -9.60
N VAL A 130 7.09 -7.45 -8.67
CA VAL A 130 7.17 -7.16 -7.23
C VAL A 130 8.62 -7.23 -6.78
N CYS A 131 9.06 -6.25 -6.00
CA CYS A 131 10.40 -6.20 -5.44
C CYS A 131 10.36 -6.50 -3.94
N VAL A 132 11.14 -7.48 -3.50
CA VAL A 132 11.35 -7.81 -2.10
C VAL A 132 12.83 -7.59 -1.76
N GLY A 133 13.10 -6.96 -0.63
CA GLY A 133 14.45 -6.63 -0.21
C GLY A 133 14.57 -6.42 1.29
N PRO A 134 15.71 -5.84 1.74
CA PRO A 134 15.92 -5.55 3.15
C PRO A 134 14.96 -4.48 3.66
N PRO A 135 14.68 -4.46 4.97
CA PRO A 135 13.86 -3.42 5.57
C PRO A 135 14.56 -2.06 5.52
N ASP A 136 13.76 -1.00 5.71
CA ASP A 136 14.31 0.35 5.84
C ASP A 136 15.22 0.44 7.07
N ALA A 137 16.37 1.08 6.91
CA ALA A 137 17.35 1.24 7.98
C ALA A 137 16.87 2.26 9.03
N SER A 138 16.12 3.27 8.60
CA SER A 138 15.64 4.36 9.44
C SER A 138 14.21 4.75 9.06
N LEU A 139 13.48 5.28 10.04
CA LEU A 139 12.16 5.88 9.81
C LEU A 139 12.28 7.20 9.05
N HIS A 140 13.35 7.92 9.26
CA HIS A 140 13.60 9.21 8.62
C HIS A 140 14.70 9.11 7.58
N GLU A 141 14.59 9.91 6.53
CA GLU A 141 15.68 10.12 5.59
C GLU A 141 16.75 11.00 6.24
N GLU A 142 18.01 10.64 6.04
CA GLU A 142 19.17 11.44 6.46
C GLU A 142 19.61 12.39 5.35
#